data_7e7eb3ea855a4212f9a34f20ddaca481
#
_entry.id   7e7eb3ea855a4212f9a34f20ddaca481
#
_cell.length_a   1.000
_cell.length_b   1.000
_cell.length_c   1.000
_cell.angle_alpha   90.00
_cell.angle_beta   90.00
_cell.angle_gamma   90.00
#
_symmetry.space_group_name_H-M   'P 1'
#
loop_
_entity.id
_entity.type
_entity.pdbx_description
1 polymer ?
#
loop_
_entity_poly.entity_id
_entity_poly.type
_entity_poly.pdbx_seq_one_letter_code
_entity_poly.pdbx_strand_id
1 'polypeptide(L)'
;IKTHSKDYPTDASRDIQFVSFNVAPSAEDEEAIKQELINMIKNREEYSNAAKTTVTLTGFSEAANLTDFFSTNSSDTPLDQNFYTASKLTPILRDSLFNREINKVYGPYKENGFYKLSKVTAVKQLPDSVKASHILIPFAGSAVADPTVTMNSEEAKIYADSLYNAIKTDKTKFENFAKDLSADKVSGEKGGDLGWFVYTTMIPEFRDYVFENKVGDLGVVKSQFGYHI
;
A
#
# COMPACT_ATOMS: atom_id res chain seq x y z
N ILE A 1 20.92 19.66 -57.02
CA ILE A 1 20.56 19.87 -55.61
C ILE A 1 21.04 21.27 -55.14
N LYS A 2 22.30 21.70 -55.44
CA LYS A 2 22.78 23.01 -55.02
C LYS A 2 21.98 24.18 -55.59
N THR A 3 21.46 24.05 -56.81
CA THR A 3 20.66 25.07 -57.52
C THR A 3 19.17 25.09 -57.12
N HIS A 4 18.69 24.03 -56.51
CA HIS A 4 17.27 23.86 -56.09
C HIS A 4 17.14 23.54 -54.60
N SER A 5 18.07 24.03 -53.76
CA SER A 5 18.08 23.73 -52.31
C SER A 5 16.83 24.19 -51.56
N LYS A 6 16.10 25.15 -52.12
CA LYS A 6 14.81 25.62 -51.54
C LYS A 6 13.64 24.66 -51.77
N ASP A 7 13.76 23.77 -52.77
CA ASP A 7 12.72 22.81 -53.14
C ASP A 7 12.82 21.52 -52.32
N TYR A 8 13.88 21.38 -51.52
CA TYR A 8 14.17 20.22 -50.65
C TYR A 8 14.48 20.68 -49.21
N PRO A 9 13.51 21.26 -48.52
CA PRO A 9 13.72 21.66 -47.11
C PRO A 9 13.97 20.41 -46.26
N THR A 10 15.04 20.45 -45.50
CA THR A 10 15.32 19.40 -44.49
C THR A 10 15.46 20.07 -43.13
N ASP A 11 15.05 19.37 -42.10
CA ASP A 11 15.27 19.80 -40.73
C ASP A 11 16.79 19.89 -40.44
N ALA A 12 17.17 20.84 -39.59
CA ALA A 12 18.55 20.97 -39.16
C ALA A 12 18.95 19.73 -38.33
N SER A 13 19.93 18.99 -38.85
CA SER A 13 20.50 17.84 -38.17
C SER A 13 21.85 18.17 -37.56
N ARG A 14 22.20 17.44 -36.49
CA ARG A 14 23.51 17.52 -35.84
C ARG A 14 23.99 16.08 -35.66
N ASP A 15 25.26 15.87 -35.96
CA ASP A 15 25.98 14.68 -35.55
C ASP A 15 26.47 14.90 -34.11
N ILE A 16 26.06 14.00 -33.22
CA ILE A 16 26.38 14.10 -31.79
C ILE A 16 27.18 12.86 -31.42
N GLN A 17 28.39 13.08 -30.96
CA GLN A 17 29.23 12.03 -30.40
C GLN A 17 29.22 12.17 -28.89
N PHE A 18 29.07 11.07 -28.19
CA PHE A 18 29.13 11.03 -26.74
C PHE A 18 29.90 9.79 -26.28
N VAL A 19 30.47 9.89 -25.10
CA VAL A 19 31.10 8.78 -24.41
C VAL A 19 30.24 8.48 -23.18
N SER A 20 29.78 7.24 -23.05
CA SER A 20 29.05 6.78 -21.87
C SER A 20 29.99 6.01 -20.95
N PHE A 21 29.92 6.30 -19.66
CA PHE A 21 30.58 5.54 -18.62
C PHE A 21 29.51 4.80 -17.80
N ASN A 22 29.71 3.51 -17.62
CA ASN A 22 28.85 2.75 -16.72
C ASN A 22 29.30 3.05 -15.28
N VAL A 23 28.45 3.71 -14.51
CA VAL A 23 28.67 3.95 -13.08
C VAL A 23 27.97 2.82 -12.32
N ALA A 24 28.76 1.91 -11.77
CA ALA A 24 28.29 0.84 -10.90
C ALA A 24 28.93 1.01 -9.50
N PRO A 25 28.21 0.67 -8.41
CA PRO A 25 28.78 0.66 -7.06
C PRO A 25 30.02 -0.24 -7.00
N SER A 26 31.02 0.17 -6.24
CA SER A 26 32.17 -0.67 -5.95
C SER A 26 31.79 -1.78 -4.95
N ALA A 27 32.63 -2.79 -4.80
CA ALA A 27 32.42 -3.83 -3.79
C ALA A 27 32.47 -3.24 -2.37
N GLU A 28 33.28 -2.20 -2.16
CA GLU A 28 33.38 -1.47 -0.89
C GLU A 28 32.10 -0.70 -0.58
N ASP A 29 31.49 -0.02 -1.58
CA ASP A 29 30.20 0.66 -1.42
C ASP A 29 29.08 -0.34 -1.07
N GLU A 30 29.04 -1.49 -1.76
CA GLU A 30 28.06 -2.52 -1.49
C GLU A 30 28.21 -3.10 -0.06
N GLU A 31 29.44 -3.30 0.40
CA GLU A 31 29.71 -3.79 1.76
C GLU A 31 29.36 -2.73 2.82
N ALA A 32 29.64 -1.45 2.55
CA ALA A 32 29.25 -0.37 3.45
C ALA A 32 27.73 -0.30 3.65
N ILE A 33 26.95 -0.40 2.57
CA ILE A 33 25.48 -0.44 2.64
C ILE A 33 24.98 -1.66 3.44
N LYS A 34 25.59 -2.83 3.24
CA LYS A 34 25.22 -4.03 4.04
C LYS A 34 25.49 -3.83 5.52
N GLN A 35 26.63 -3.26 5.89
CA GLN A 35 26.98 -2.99 7.29
C GLN A 35 26.01 -1.96 7.91
N GLU A 36 25.63 -0.94 7.17
CA GLU A 36 24.62 0.02 7.61
C GLU A 36 23.29 -0.67 7.91
N LEU A 37 22.81 -1.52 7.00
CA LEU A 37 21.59 -2.30 7.21
C LEU A 37 21.70 -3.26 8.42
N ILE A 38 22.85 -3.94 8.59
CA ILE A 38 23.10 -4.79 9.75
C ILE A 38 22.99 -3.99 11.04
N ASN A 39 23.56 -2.79 11.09
CA ASN A 39 23.49 -1.90 12.24
C ASN A 39 22.06 -1.43 12.56
N MET A 40 21.16 -1.38 11.54
CA MET A 40 19.76 -1.03 11.72
C MET A 40 18.91 -2.18 12.29
N ILE A 41 19.40 -3.42 12.35
CA ILE A 41 18.60 -4.56 12.82
C ILE A 41 18.25 -4.43 14.32
N LYS A 42 19.21 -4.04 15.14
CA LYS A 42 19.05 -3.95 16.60
C LYS A 42 19.02 -2.49 17.04
N ASN A 43 18.53 -2.26 18.26
CA ASN A 43 18.65 -0.95 18.92
C ASN A 43 20.12 -0.52 18.96
N ARG A 44 20.37 0.76 18.69
CA ARG A 44 21.70 1.34 18.72
C ARG A 44 21.68 2.70 19.41
N GLU A 45 22.78 3.08 19.99
CA GLU A 45 22.98 4.41 20.54
C GLU A 45 23.67 5.31 19.52
N GLU A 46 23.15 6.52 19.37
CA GLU A 46 23.70 7.51 18.46
C GLU A 46 23.69 8.90 19.13
N TYR A 47 24.74 9.68 18.91
CA TYR A 47 24.78 11.04 19.43
C TYR A 47 23.94 11.98 18.56
N SER A 48 22.88 12.52 19.14
CA SER A 48 22.02 13.51 18.48
C SER A 48 22.57 14.93 18.65
N ASN A 49 23.00 15.53 17.57
CA ASN A 49 23.42 16.94 17.59
C ASN A 49 22.28 17.91 17.93
N ALA A 50 21.05 17.56 17.61
CA ALA A 50 19.87 18.37 17.92
C ALA A 50 19.53 18.31 19.43
N ALA A 51 19.57 17.12 20.02
CA ALA A 51 19.30 16.92 21.44
C ALA A 51 20.52 17.13 22.32
N LYS A 52 21.74 17.23 21.75
CA LYS A 52 23.04 17.32 22.46
C LYS A 52 23.26 16.20 23.48
N THR A 53 22.73 15.02 23.19
CA THR A 53 22.84 13.83 24.04
C THR A 53 22.83 12.57 23.20
N THR A 54 23.26 11.46 23.80
CA THR A 54 23.10 10.13 23.19
C THR A 54 21.63 9.71 23.26
N VAL A 55 21.08 9.29 22.13
CA VAL A 55 19.71 8.78 22.00
C VAL A 55 19.75 7.33 21.55
N THR A 56 18.81 6.54 22.02
CA THR A 56 18.63 5.17 21.55
C THR A 56 17.74 5.17 20.31
N LEU A 57 18.25 4.71 19.20
CA LEU A 57 17.47 4.48 17.97
C LEU A 57 16.94 3.05 17.98
N THR A 58 15.64 2.92 17.78
CA THR A 58 14.97 1.60 17.71
C THR A 58 15.42 0.83 16.47
N GLY A 59 15.81 -0.41 16.65
CA GLY A 59 16.18 -1.30 15.55
C GLY A 59 14.97 -1.93 14.87
N PHE A 60 15.17 -2.38 13.63
CA PHE A 60 14.09 -2.96 12.82
C PHE A 60 13.43 -4.18 13.47
N SER A 61 14.21 -5.02 14.18
CA SER A 61 13.66 -6.20 14.89
C SER A 61 12.65 -5.82 15.98
N GLU A 62 12.82 -4.66 16.63
CA GLU A 62 12.04 -4.23 17.79
C GLU A 62 11.05 -3.11 17.47
N ALA A 63 11.11 -2.54 16.25
CA ALA A 63 10.23 -1.49 15.82
C ALA A 63 8.76 -1.94 15.82
N ALA A 64 7.96 -1.38 16.76
CA ALA A 64 6.52 -1.62 16.85
C ALA A 64 5.75 -0.78 15.82
N ASN A 65 6.14 0.48 15.61
CA ASN A 65 5.59 1.35 14.58
C ASN A 65 6.50 1.34 13.36
N LEU A 66 6.14 0.54 12.35
CA LEU A 66 6.92 0.40 11.12
C LEU A 66 6.84 1.64 10.23
N THR A 67 5.73 2.36 10.23
CA THR A 67 5.59 3.60 9.47
C THR A 67 6.60 4.64 9.93
N ASP A 68 6.73 4.84 11.23
CA ASP A 68 7.72 5.75 11.80
C ASP A 68 9.14 5.26 11.54
N PHE A 69 9.39 3.94 11.67
CA PHE A 69 10.70 3.37 11.38
C PHE A 69 11.13 3.63 9.93
N PHE A 70 10.25 3.39 8.95
CA PHE A 70 10.52 3.59 7.53
C PHE A 70 10.75 5.06 7.20
N SER A 71 9.96 5.98 7.76
CA SER A 71 10.13 7.42 7.56
C SER A 71 11.43 7.95 8.17
N THR A 72 11.77 7.49 9.38
CA THR A 72 12.97 7.93 10.11
C THR A 72 14.25 7.45 9.43
N ASN A 73 14.25 6.24 8.86
CA ASN A 73 15.42 5.66 8.22
C ASN A 73 15.44 5.86 6.69
N SER A 74 14.57 6.71 6.13
CA SER A 74 14.56 7.10 4.71
C SER A 74 14.59 5.91 3.75
N SER A 75 13.70 4.93 3.96
CA SER A 75 13.64 3.75 3.10
C SER A 75 13.29 4.13 1.65
N ASP A 76 14.11 3.68 0.69
CA ASP A 76 13.86 3.87 -0.75
C ASP A 76 12.65 3.09 -1.26
N THR A 77 12.21 2.08 -0.52
CA THR A 77 11.02 1.31 -0.85
C THR A 77 9.92 1.57 0.19
N PRO A 78 8.65 1.67 -0.24
CA PRO A 78 7.55 1.87 0.70
C PRO A 78 7.38 0.66 1.61
N LEU A 79 6.79 0.90 2.78
CA LEU A 79 6.38 -0.18 3.68
C LEU A 79 5.28 -1.01 3.00
N ASP A 80 5.54 -2.30 2.84
CA ASP A 80 4.56 -3.25 2.34
C ASP A 80 3.84 -3.94 3.51
N GLN A 81 2.53 -3.74 3.61
CA GLN A 81 1.67 -4.29 4.64
C GLN A 81 0.73 -5.39 4.12
N ASN A 82 1.01 -5.93 2.93
CA ASN A 82 0.19 -6.98 2.36
C ASN A 82 0.53 -8.36 2.94
N PHE A 83 -0.47 -9.24 2.94
CA PHE A 83 -0.26 -10.67 3.18
C PHE A 83 -0.03 -11.39 1.87
N TYR A 84 0.99 -12.24 1.86
CA TYR A 84 1.39 -13.02 0.69
C TYR A 84 1.32 -14.51 0.98
N THR A 85 0.85 -15.28 0.00
CA THR A 85 1.02 -16.74 -0.01
C THR A 85 2.45 -17.08 -0.47
N ALA A 86 2.92 -18.28 -0.16
CA ALA A 86 4.25 -18.75 -0.57
C ALA A 86 4.46 -18.62 -2.09
N SER A 87 3.43 -18.89 -2.89
CA SER A 87 3.51 -18.85 -4.36
C SER A 87 3.67 -17.43 -4.93
N LYS A 88 3.35 -16.39 -4.16
CA LYS A 88 3.46 -14.99 -4.58
C LYS A 88 4.78 -14.34 -4.16
N LEU A 89 5.53 -15.00 -3.29
CA LEU A 89 6.85 -14.52 -2.86
C LEU A 89 7.92 -14.92 -3.88
N THR A 90 8.94 -14.06 -4.02
CA THR A 90 10.15 -14.41 -4.76
C THR A 90 10.83 -15.64 -4.11
N PRO A 91 11.59 -16.44 -4.86
CA PRO A 91 12.25 -17.63 -4.29
C PRO A 91 13.06 -17.32 -3.03
N ILE A 92 13.81 -16.23 -3.03
CA ILE A 92 14.65 -15.82 -1.89
C ILE A 92 13.81 -15.54 -0.62
N LEU A 93 12.66 -14.88 -0.77
CA LEU A 93 11.77 -14.59 0.36
C LEU A 93 10.97 -15.81 0.79
N ARG A 94 10.49 -16.61 -0.17
CA ARG A 94 9.76 -17.85 0.13
C ARG A 94 10.58 -18.80 0.96
N ASP A 95 11.81 -19.08 0.55
CA ASP A 95 12.64 -20.09 1.20
C ASP A 95 13.24 -19.59 2.52
N SER A 96 13.42 -18.28 2.65
CA SER A 96 14.11 -17.66 3.79
C SER A 96 13.19 -17.03 4.82
N LEU A 97 12.00 -16.56 4.42
CA LEU A 97 11.12 -15.74 5.26
C LEU A 97 9.78 -16.40 5.59
N PHE A 98 9.17 -17.13 4.64
CA PHE A 98 7.78 -17.60 4.77
C PHE A 98 7.49 -18.41 6.06
N ASN A 99 8.45 -19.22 6.51
CA ASN A 99 8.33 -20.04 7.73
C ASN A 99 9.09 -19.46 8.93
N ARG A 100 9.48 -18.19 8.89
CA ARG A 100 10.20 -17.58 10.01
C ARG A 100 9.25 -17.13 11.12
N GLU A 101 9.84 -17.06 12.33
CA GLU A 101 9.19 -16.49 13.49
C GLU A 101 8.88 -15.00 13.29
N ILE A 102 7.75 -14.55 13.86
CA ILE A 102 7.34 -13.14 13.84
C ILE A 102 8.45 -12.28 14.45
N ASN A 103 8.69 -11.12 13.82
CA ASN A 103 9.74 -10.14 14.14
C ASN A 103 11.18 -10.59 13.93
N LYS A 104 11.43 -11.80 13.44
CA LYS A 104 12.79 -12.22 13.09
C LYS A 104 13.18 -11.61 11.74
N VAL A 105 14.23 -10.80 11.76
CA VAL A 105 14.73 -10.11 10.56
C VAL A 105 15.52 -11.06 9.68
N TYR A 106 15.29 -10.97 8.39
CA TYR A 106 16.06 -11.63 7.33
C TYR A 106 16.77 -10.57 6.47
N GLY A 107 18.01 -10.82 6.14
CA GLY A 107 18.85 -9.93 5.32
C GLY A 107 20.11 -9.48 6.07
N PRO A 108 20.91 -8.59 5.47
CA PRO A 108 20.68 -7.95 4.17
C PRO A 108 20.72 -8.92 2.99
N TYR A 109 19.79 -8.75 2.04
CA TYR A 109 19.78 -9.48 0.76
C TYR A 109 19.55 -8.51 -0.40
N LYS A 110 20.07 -8.86 -1.60
CA LYS A 110 19.94 -8.02 -2.79
C LYS A 110 18.78 -8.48 -3.66
N GLU A 111 17.86 -7.57 -3.98
CA GLU A 111 16.72 -7.83 -4.85
C GLU A 111 16.36 -6.56 -5.64
N ASN A 112 16.21 -6.70 -6.96
CA ASN A 112 15.86 -5.61 -7.87
C ASN A 112 16.74 -4.35 -7.73
N GLY A 113 18.04 -4.54 -7.48
CA GLY A 113 19.00 -3.44 -7.34
C GLY A 113 19.09 -2.81 -5.95
N PHE A 114 18.25 -3.24 -5.00
CA PHE A 114 18.25 -2.77 -3.62
C PHE A 114 18.83 -3.80 -2.66
N TYR A 115 19.49 -3.35 -1.62
CA TYR A 115 19.72 -4.15 -0.41
C TYR A 115 18.54 -3.97 0.54
N LYS A 116 18.02 -5.08 1.04
CA LYS A 116 16.79 -5.11 1.83
C LYS A 116 16.94 -5.88 3.13
N LEU A 117 16.20 -5.42 4.14
CA LEU A 117 15.85 -6.18 5.33
C LEU A 117 14.36 -6.50 5.29
N SER A 118 13.98 -7.70 5.67
CA SER A 118 12.59 -8.09 5.77
C SER A 118 12.32 -8.86 7.06
N LYS A 119 11.12 -8.71 7.61
CA LYS A 119 10.65 -9.51 8.74
C LYS A 119 9.18 -9.90 8.54
N VAL A 120 8.80 -11.03 9.12
CA VAL A 120 7.39 -11.43 9.24
C VAL A 120 6.78 -10.66 10.41
N THR A 121 5.74 -9.88 10.15
CA THR A 121 5.05 -9.08 11.17
C THR A 121 3.80 -9.78 11.69
N ALA A 122 3.14 -10.57 10.85
CA ALA A 122 1.98 -11.36 11.22
C ALA A 122 1.83 -12.59 10.30
N VAL A 123 1.15 -13.58 10.80
CA VAL A 123 0.72 -14.76 10.04
C VAL A 123 -0.79 -14.87 10.21
N LYS A 124 -1.51 -14.94 9.09
CA LYS A 124 -2.96 -15.10 9.07
C LYS A 124 -3.34 -16.27 8.18
N GLN A 125 -4.38 -16.97 8.56
CA GLN A 125 -5.04 -17.94 7.71
C GLN A 125 -6.28 -17.27 7.13
N LEU A 126 -6.24 -16.95 5.85
CA LEU A 126 -7.29 -16.25 5.13
C LEU A 126 -7.84 -17.14 4.02
N PRO A 127 -9.11 -16.97 3.61
CA PRO A 127 -9.62 -17.63 2.41
C PRO A 127 -8.90 -17.14 1.15
N ASP A 128 -8.84 -17.95 0.10
CA ASP A 128 -8.21 -17.59 -1.18
C ASP A 128 -8.96 -16.45 -1.86
N SER A 129 -10.27 -16.41 -1.71
CA SER A 129 -11.14 -15.37 -2.25
C SER A 129 -12.39 -15.21 -1.41
N VAL A 130 -13.00 -14.05 -1.50
CA VAL A 130 -14.26 -13.71 -0.82
C VAL A 130 -15.20 -13.03 -1.81
N LYS A 131 -16.50 -13.10 -1.52
CA LYS A 131 -17.53 -12.32 -2.19
C LYS A 131 -18.12 -11.34 -1.20
N ALA A 132 -18.18 -10.06 -1.58
CA ALA A 132 -18.76 -9.02 -0.74
C ALA A 132 -19.63 -8.06 -1.55
N SER A 133 -20.46 -7.32 -0.82
CA SER A 133 -21.19 -6.18 -1.35
C SER A 133 -20.88 -4.95 -0.52
N HIS A 134 -20.99 -3.75 -1.10
CA HIS A 134 -20.84 -2.53 -0.34
C HIS A 134 -21.77 -1.39 -0.78
N ILE A 135 -21.92 -0.42 0.10
CA ILE A 135 -22.51 0.90 -0.17
C ILE A 135 -21.43 1.92 0.17
N LEU A 136 -21.03 2.75 -0.79
CA LEU A 136 -19.99 3.77 -0.60
C LEU A 136 -20.61 5.14 -0.34
N ILE A 137 -20.38 5.70 0.84
CA ILE A 137 -20.81 7.03 1.25
C ILE A 137 -19.58 7.96 1.28
N PRO A 138 -19.42 8.86 0.31
CA PRO A 138 -18.30 9.78 0.24
C PRO A 138 -18.44 10.92 1.24
N PHE A 139 -17.33 11.57 1.56
CA PHE A 139 -17.30 12.84 2.30
C PHE A 139 -16.51 13.90 1.52
N ALA A 140 -16.70 15.16 1.82
CA ALA A 140 -15.99 16.26 1.16
C ALA A 140 -14.47 16.09 1.31
N GLY A 141 -13.77 16.02 0.16
CA GLY A 141 -12.34 15.77 0.09
C GLY A 141 -11.95 14.28 0.03
N SER A 142 -12.88 13.34 0.04
CA SER A 142 -12.57 11.94 -0.26
C SER A 142 -12.25 11.75 -1.75
N ALA A 143 -11.53 10.68 -2.09
CA ALA A 143 -10.98 10.47 -3.44
C ALA A 143 -12.03 10.35 -4.56
N VAL A 144 -13.29 10.05 -4.22
CA VAL A 144 -14.41 9.93 -5.18
C VAL A 144 -15.47 11.01 -5.00
N ALA A 145 -15.24 11.98 -4.10
CA ALA A 145 -16.19 13.05 -3.88
C ALA A 145 -16.22 14.00 -5.07
N ASP A 146 -17.39 14.14 -5.68
CA ASP A 146 -17.62 15.24 -6.62
C ASP A 146 -17.91 16.56 -5.86
N PRO A 147 -17.89 17.73 -6.55
CA PRO A 147 -18.09 19.02 -5.92
C PRO A 147 -19.45 19.19 -5.20
N THR A 148 -20.42 18.32 -5.45
CA THR A 148 -21.74 18.36 -4.79
C THR A 148 -21.77 17.67 -3.44
N VAL A 149 -20.71 16.92 -3.09
CA VAL A 149 -20.58 16.25 -1.79
C VAL A 149 -20.19 17.29 -0.75
N THR A 150 -21.14 17.69 0.08
CA THR A 150 -20.97 18.70 1.13
C THR A 150 -20.75 18.14 2.52
N MET A 151 -21.16 16.89 2.76
CA MET A 151 -20.98 16.23 4.07
C MET A 151 -19.50 16.15 4.41
N ASN A 152 -19.11 16.60 5.60
CA ASN A 152 -17.79 16.34 6.13
C ASN A 152 -17.65 14.87 6.58
N SER A 153 -16.43 14.45 6.97
CA SER A 153 -16.17 13.04 7.35
C SER A 153 -17.03 12.57 8.53
N GLU A 154 -17.36 13.44 9.46
CA GLU A 154 -18.13 13.08 10.66
C GLU A 154 -19.62 12.94 10.33
N GLU A 155 -20.16 13.86 9.55
CA GLU A 155 -21.53 13.77 9.03
C GLU A 155 -21.75 12.54 8.18
N ALA A 156 -20.80 12.22 7.28
CA ALA A 156 -20.86 11.00 6.47
C ALA A 156 -20.78 9.72 7.32
N LYS A 157 -20.01 9.75 8.42
CA LYS A 157 -20.01 8.64 9.38
C LYS A 157 -21.37 8.43 10.03
N ILE A 158 -21.97 9.51 10.54
CA ILE A 158 -23.30 9.44 11.17
C ILE A 158 -24.33 8.92 10.16
N TYR A 159 -24.24 9.38 8.92
CA TYR A 159 -25.13 8.92 7.85
C TYR A 159 -24.91 7.42 7.55
N ALA A 160 -23.67 6.97 7.38
CA ALA A 160 -23.33 5.58 7.16
C ALA A 160 -23.80 4.69 8.33
N ASP A 161 -23.59 5.14 9.58
CA ASP A 161 -24.06 4.43 10.78
C ASP A 161 -25.61 4.33 10.81
N SER A 162 -26.33 5.35 10.34
CA SER A 162 -27.80 5.30 10.25
C SER A 162 -28.29 4.27 9.24
N LEU A 163 -27.63 4.19 8.06
CA LEU A 163 -27.92 3.17 7.05
C LEU A 163 -27.56 1.77 7.56
N TYR A 164 -26.40 1.62 8.20
CA TYR A 164 -26.00 0.36 8.85
C TYR A 164 -27.07 -0.13 9.82
N ASN A 165 -27.58 0.73 10.70
CA ASN A 165 -28.62 0.37 11.68
C ASN A 165 -29.94 -0.02 11.00
N ALA A 166 -30.32 0.68 9.93
CA ALA A 166 -31.50 0.35 9.13
C ALA A 166 -31.36 -1.02 8.45
N ILE A 167 -30.19 -1.33 7.88
CA ILE A 167 -29.89 -2.61 7.23
C ILE A 167 -29.81 -3.74 8.27
N LYS A 168 -29.20 -3.46 9.43
CA LYS A 168 -29.11 -4.44 10.53
C LYS A 168 -30.49 -4.88 11.00
N THR A 169 -31.47 -3.98 11.00
CA THR A 169 -32.85 -4.25 11.33
C THR A 169 -33.60 -4.98 10.21
N ASP A 170 -33.28 -4.60 8.95
CA ASP A 170 -33.95 -5.15 7.77
C ASP A 170 -32.94 -5.26 6.61
N LYS A 171 -32.36 -6.45 6.45
CA LYS A 171 -31.34 -6.74 5.43
C LYS A 171 -31.84 -6.54 3.99
N THR A 172 -33.12 -6.56 3.73
CA THR A 172 -33.69 -6.36 2.39
C THR A 172 -33.50 -4.94 1.87
N LYS A 173 -33.18 -3.99 2.75
CA LYS A 173 -32.90 -2.59 2.37
C LYS A 173 -31.54 -2.40 1.71
N PHE A 174 -30.61 -3.35 1.89
CA PHE A 174 -29.23 -3.18 1.42
C PHE A 174 -29.15 -2.88 -0.08
N GLU A 175 -29.76 -3.72 -0.90
CA GLU A 175 -29.73 -3.57 -2.35
C GLU A 175 -30.35 -2.26 -2.84
N ASN A 176 -31.45 -1.81 -2.23
CA ASN A 176 -32.07 -0.54 -2.56
C ASN A 176 -31.17 0.64 -2.17
N PHE A 177 -30.60 0.61 -0.96
CA PHE A 177 -29.66 1.66 -0.54
C PHE A 177 -28.40 1.69 -1.40
N ALA A 178 -27.90 0.53 -1.83
CA ALA A 178 -26.77 0.46 -2.76
C ALA A 178 -27.08 1.14 -4.09
N LYS A 179 -28.26 0.88 -4.67
CA LYS A 179 -28.71 1.51 -5.92
C LYS A 179 -28.90 3.01 -5.80
N ASP A 180 -29.56 3.43 -4.73
CA ASP A 180 -30.01 4.82 -4.60
C ASP A 180 -28.90 5.74 -4.06
N LEU A 181 -28.09 5.24 -3.12
CA LEU A 181 -27.23 6.09 -2.28
C LEU A 181 -25.74 5.86 -2.50
N SER A 182 -25.31 4.71 -3.06
CA SER A 182 -23.90 4.43 -3.25
C SER A 182 -23.26 5.38 -4.25
N ALA A 183 -22.09 5.94 -3.90
CA ALA A 183 -21.24 6.66 -4.82
C ALA A 183 -20.55 5.74 -5.84
N ASP A 184 -20.34 4.46 -5.51
CA ASP A 184 -19.95 3.44 -6.48
C ASP A 184 -21.17 3.02 -7.30
N LYS A 185 -21.38 3.70 -8.43
CA LYS A 185 -22.51 3.43 -9.31
C LYS A 185 -22.42 2.08 -10.00
N VAL A 186 -21.21 1.59 -10.25
CA VAL A 186 -20.99 0.32 -10.97
C VAL A 186 -21.49 -0.88 -10.16
N SER A 187 -21.12 -0.96 -8.89
CA SER A 187 -21.64 -1.99 -8.00
C SER A 187 -23.05 -1.65 -7.50
N GLY A 188 -23.36 -0.36 -7.29
CA GLY A 188 -24.67 0.09 -6.82
C GLY A 188 -25.80 -0.39 -7.71
N GLU A 189 -25.69 -0.30 -9.04
CA GLU A 189 -26.67 -0.82 -10.01
C GLU A 189 -26.92 -2.32 -9.85
N LYS A 190 -25.93 -3.05 -9.31
CA LYS A 190 -26.01 -4.49 -9.00
C LYS A 190 -26.35 -4.77 -7.54
N GLY A 191 -26.94 -3.79 -6.83
CA GLY A 191 -27.27 -3.92 -5.41
C GLY A 191 -26.03 -3.93 -4.50
N GLY A 192 -24.93 -3.31 -4.96
CA GLY A 192 -23.67 -3.22 -4.23
C GLY A 192 -22.71 -4.40 -4.46
N ASP A 193 -23.09 -5.41 -5.27
CA ASP A 193 -22.29 -6.63 -5.47
C ASP A 193 -20.96 -6.34 -6.16
N LEU A 194 -19.85 -6.63 -5.46
CA LEU A 194 -18.47 -6.53 -5.96
C LEU A 194 -17.98 -7.82 -6.62
N GLY A 195 -18.77 -8.91 -6.55
CA GLY A 195 -18.36 -10.22 -7.02
C GLY A 195 -17.28 -10.87 -6.14
N TRP A 196 -16.59 -11.86 -6.71
CA TRP A 196 -15.48 -12.55 -6.05
C TRP A 196 -14.16 -11.82 -6.29
N PHE A 197 -13.36 -11.66 -5.25
CA PHE A 197 -12.03 -11.06 -5.34
C PHE A 197 -11.04 -11.70 -4.38
N VAL A 198 -9.74 -11.58 -4.71
CA VAL A 198 -8.62 -12.06 -3.90
C VAL A 198 -8.08 -10.96 -3.00
N TYR A 199 -7.32 -11.33 -1.96
CA TYR A 199 -6.83 -10.42 -0.92
C TYR A 199 -6.13 -9.17 -1.47
N THR A 200 -5.41 -9.26 -2.58
CA THR A 200 -4.60 -8.15 -3.15
C THR A 200 -5.40 -7.19 -4.06
N THR A 201 -6.71 -7.37 -4.21
CA THR A 201 -7.52 -6.60 -5.17
C THR A 201 -8.06 -5.30 -4.58
N MET A 202 -8.41 -5.28 -3.31
CA MET A 202 -9.11 -4.17 -2.67
C MET A 202 -8.17 -3.35 -1.78
N ILE A 203 -8.61 -2.12 -1.44
CA ILE A 203 -7.91 -1.24 -0.50
C ILE A 203 -7.82 -1.87 0.89
N PRO A 204 -6.73 -1.62 1.64
CA PRO A 204 -6.44 -2.33 2.88
C PRO A 204 -7.57 -2.34 3.90
N GLU A 205 -8.19 -1.19 4.15
CA GLU A 205 -9.21 -1.04 5.19
C GLU A 205 -10.44 -1.88 4.90
N PHE A 206 -10.94 -1.85 3.66
CA PHE A 206 -12.09 -2.66 3.23
C PHE A 206 -11.74 -4.13 3.13
N ARG A 207 -10.61 -4.44 2.51
CA ARG A 207 -10.07 -5.79 2.35
C ARG A 207 -9.95 -6.52 3.69
N ASP A 208 -9.30 -5.89 4.66
CA ASP A 208 -9.02 -6.53 5.94
C ASP A 208 -10.33 -6.84 6.68
N TYR A 209 -11.30 -5.90 6.64
CA TYR A 209 -12.61 -6.17 7.21
C TYR A 209 -13.28 -7.39 6.56
N VAL A 210 -13.33 -7.45 5.23
CA VAL A 210 -14.05 -8.51 4.51
C VAL A 210 -13.39 -9.88 4.67
N PHE A 211 -12.06 -9.94 4.69
CA PHE A 211 -11.34 -11.21 4.83
C PHE A 211 -11.26 -11.73 6.26
N GLU A 212 -11.44 -10.87 7.27
CA GLU A 212 -11.34 -11.24 8.69
C GLU A 212 -12.69 -11.54 9.34
N ASN A 213 -13.79 -11.14 8.71
CA ASN A 213 -15.13 -11.35 9.24
C ASN A 213 -15.85 -12.53 8.57
N LYS A 214 -16.98 -12.92 9.13
CA LYS A 214 -17.75 -14.09 8.67
C LYS A 214 -18.76 -13.70 7.60
N VAL A 215 -19.16 -14.68 6.81
CA VAL A 215 -20.24 -14.51 5.83
C VAL A 215 -21.52 -14.07 6.53
N GLY A 216 -22.08 -12.96 6.05
CA GLY A 216 -23.31 -12.36 6.61
C GLY A 216 -23.06 -11.30 7.68
N ASP A 217 -21.80 -11.06 8.05
CA ASP A 217 -21.44 -9.92 8.90
C ASP A 217 -21.64 -8.61 8.13
N LEU A 218 -22.03 -7.58 8.86
CA LEU A 218 -22.25 -6.23 8.37
C LEU A 218 -21.44 -5.27 9.21
N GLY A 219 -20.78 -4.30 8.58
CA GLY A 219 -19.98 -3.31 9.27
C GLY A 219 -19.82 -2.00 8.53
N VAL A 220 -19.21 -1.03 9.18
CA VAL A 220 -18.87 0.28 8.59
C VAL A 220 -17.37 0.47 8.64
N VAL A 221 -16.75 0.64 7.47
CA VAL A 221 -15.31 0.81 7.33
C VAL A 221 -15.00 2.15 6.67
N LYS A 222 -14.06 2.91 7.23
CA LYS A 222 -13.59 4.17 6.64
C LYS A 222 -12.37 3.91 5.76
N SER A 223 -12.35 4.55 4.58
CA SER A 223 -11.20 4.60 3.68
C SER A 223 -10.99 6.00 3.13
N GLN A 224 -9.99 6.16 2.26
CA GLN A 224 -9.80 7.40 1.50
C GLN A 224 -10.96 7.73 0.55
N PHE A 225 -11.78 6.75 0.17
CA PHE A 225 -12.91 6.95 -0.73
C PHE A 225 -14.19 7.37 -0.01
N GLY A 226 -14.30 7.08 1.28
CA GLY A 226 -15.51 7.31 2.07
C GLY A 226 -15.74 6.22 3.12
N TYR A 227 -16.99 6.11 3.56
CA TYR A 227 -17.45 5.03 4.43
C TYR A 227 -18.10 3.93 3.60
N HIS A 228 -17.64 2.70 3.81
CA HIS A 228 -18.20 1.48 3.21
C HIS A 228 -19.06 0.76 4.23
N ILE A 229 -20.29 0.44 3.86
CA ILE A 229 -21.22 -0.38 4.66
C ILE A 229 -21.29 -1.73 4.01
#